data_0a44cfa31573c9a59dbb336b8637bf41
#
_entry.id   0a44cfa31573c9a59dbb336b8637bf41
#
_cell.length_a   1.000
_cell.length_b   1.000
_cell.length_c   1.000
_cell.angle_alpha   90.00
_cell.angle_beta   90.00
_cell.angle_gamma   90.00
#
_symmetry.space_group_name_H-M   'P 1'
#
loop_
_entity.id
_entity.type
_entity.pdbx_description
1 polymer ?
#
loop_
_entity_poly.entity_id
_entity_poly.type
_entity_poly.pdbx_seq_one_letter_code
_entity_poly.pdbx_strand_id
1 'polypeptide(L)'
;MNNMKFEEQQYLQSLERSLRLIRSGERLSLEASIEELCKVLLIQIYLERKSQRTLDKFVGHVVVMDDDDLDYYHELFKEFGLDYSFKGWDYLKLKLSTLMNVVDALTNKSLFESEPEARAKAFTDFLQLHYSGYLSEYSTPSILNKYIMDVVDPQRFHTFADPCCGLGGFLVEATVRGCHSLEIKGYDINQRMVNTANLQLLMYGCDSCFVNCVDFTEVAIVYADEQYEVVASHLPSRYRTFSIAGKRSDLERRHFSNIPEDVLISQILKMLKIHGIAALVVSDDFLYSAHRYESRRWLYENAQILNITRFDGIAYNGSSNMRAYNVMFLRRLDAPTSDVCSATLFKAGTDEAKIKDAAQNLRKAIYAEDTDVPKDEHFRYFRLLEEDTWNVDLIFAREKMGWNYPICRLRNLMFHDRQRAKVGSGNNYKQLTVKSWGLGVVDRKEEYSGTHIERIRYAAKNGQIIISSQEAVKGAVGIVPKELNNALVSNNYYLFTVDSPDVDPDYLVMVLSSEPVLKQLSFYKRGIARPRVTIEDILSLVIPLPSIEEQKMLVANLKKKVKQAQMIQNDLEKEQKEFSRKLFGE
;
A
#
# COMPACT_ATOMS: atom_id res chain seq x y z
N MET A 1 21.21 -13.56 25.58
CA MET A 1 19.83 -13.33 25.12
C MET A 1 18.86 -12.83 26.21
N ASN A 2 18.77 -13.46 27.40
CA ASN A 2 17.83 -12.97 28.44
C ASN A 2 18.21 -11.62 29.05
N ASN A 3 19.50 -11.33 29.26
CA ASN A 3 19.98 -10.03 29.79
C ASN A 3 19.71 -8.89 28.78
N MET A 4 20.06 -9.09 27.53
CA MET A 4 19.87 -8.07 26.47
C MET A 4 18.41 -7.66 26.30
N LYS A 5 17.45 -8.61 26.35
CA LYS A 5 16.01 -8.30 26.33
C LYS A 5 15.55 -7.52 27.57
N PHE A 6 16.17 -7.77 28.71
CA PHE A 6 15.86 -7.07 29.95
C PHE A 6 16.34 -5.60 29.88
N GLU A 7 17.55 -5.37 29.40
CA GLU A 7 18.12 -4.04 29.19
C GLU A 7 17.32 -3.23 28.15
N GLU A 8 16.96 -3.86 27.04
CA GLU A 8 16.09 -3.30 26.01
C GLU A 8 14.76 -2.80 26.61
N GLN A 9 14.09 -3.62 27.42
CA GLN A 9 12.84 -3.25 28.07
C GLN A 9 13.01 -2.11 29.07
N GLN A 10 14.09 -2.11 29.85
CA GLN A 10 14.37 -1.03 30.79
C GLN A 10 14.60 0.30 30.08
N TYR A 11 15.35 0.27 28.97
CA TYR A 11 15.62 1.48 28.21
C TYR A 11 14.34 2.01 27.54
N LEU A 12 13.53 1.13 26.97
CA LEU A 12 12.22 1.50 26.42
C LEU A 12 11.33 2.18 27.49
N GLN A 13 11.28 1.66 28.69
CA GLN A 13 10.55 2.27 29.81
C GLN A 13 11.10 3.67 30.18
N SER A 14 12.42 3.85 30.12
CA SER A 14 13.06 5.15 30.37
C SER A 14 12.71 6.17 29.27
N LEU A 15 12.68 5.77 28.00
CA LEU A 15 12.23 6.62 26.89
C LEU A 15 10.77 7.01 27.05
N GLU A 16 9.90 6.06 27.39
CA GLU A 16 8.48 6.31 27.66
C GLU A 16 8.24 7.28 28.83
N ARG A 17 9.01 7.12 29.91
CA ARG A 17 8.99 8.03 31.07
C ARG A 17 9.41 9.43 30.66
N SER A 18 10.52 9.54 29.94
CA SER A 18 11.06 10.81 29.44
C SER A 18 10.07 11.55 28.54
N LEU A 19 9.43 10.82 27.62
CA LEU A 19 8.39 11.39 26.74
C LEU A 19 7.21 11.96 27.55
N ARG A 20 6.75 11.24 28.58
CA ARG A 20 5.67 11.73 29.46
C ARG A 20 6.10 12.97 30.23
N LEU A 21 7.34 13.05 30.73
CA LEU A 21 7.87 14.22 31.43
C LEU A 21 7.89 15.44 30.52
N ILE A 22 8.37 15.31 29.29
CA ILE A 22 8.38 16.39 28.29
C ILE A 22 6.96 16.86 28.00
N ARG A 23 6.04 15.94 27.70
CA ARG A 23 4.66 16.31 27.38
C ARG A 23 3.93 17.02 28.51
N SER A 24 4.14 16.58 29.73
CA SER A 24 3.49 17.19 30.91
C SER A 24 4.16 18.52 31.32
N GLY A 25 5.49 18.65 31.20
CA GLY A 25 6.23 19.84 31.58
C GLY A 25 6.11 20.99 30.57
N GLU A 26 6.13 20.68 29.28
CA GLU A 26 6.19 21.68 28.20
C GLU A 26 4.88 21.85 27.42
N ARG A 27 3.90 20.98 27.62
CA ARG A 27 2.61 20.98 26.88
C ARG A 27 2.77 20.90 25.35
N LEU A 28 3.81 20.21 24.88
CA LEU A 28 4.10 20.02 23.47
C LEU A 28 3.20 18.92 22.85
N SER A 29 3.05 18.98 21.53
CA SER A 29 2.45 17.87 20.77
C SER A 29 3.31 16.60 20.91
N LEU A 30 2.75 15.43 20.59
CA LEU A 30 3.50 14.18 20.63
C LEU A 30 4.76 14.24 19.76
N GLU A 31 4.62 14.69 18.51
CA GLU A 31 5.74 14.82 17.58
C GLU A 31 6.83 15.76 18.06
N ALA A 32 6.46 16.95 18.58
CA ALA A 32 7.41 17.89 19.13
C ALA A 32 8.10 17.36 20.38
N SER A 33 7.40 16.60 21.21
CA SER A 33 7.98 15.96 22.41
C SER A 33 8.97 14.86 22.06
N ILE A 34 8.69 14.06 21.03
CA ILE A 34 9.63 13.06 20.52
C ILE A 34 10.88 13.76 19.94
N GLU A 35 10.69 14.86 19.21
CA GLU A 35 11.80 15.63 18.65
C GLU A 35 12.72 16.17 19.76
N GLU A 36 12.17 16.74 20.83
CA GLU A 36 12.97 17.21 21.96
C GLU A 36 13.71 16.07 22.67
N LEU A 37 13.05 14.92 22.86
CA LEU A 37 13.70 13.72 23.39
C LEU A 37 14.87 13.26 22.50
N CYS A 38 14.67 13.25 21.18
CA CYS A 38 15.72 12.91 20.22
C CYS A 38 16.94 13.85 20.32
N LYS A 39 16.72 15.15 20.52
CA LYS A 39 17.81 16.11 20.74
C LYS A 39 18.60 15.80 22.02
N VAL A 40 17.92 15.47 23.12
CA VAL A 40 18.59 15.07 24.37
C VAL A 40 19.42 13.81 24.15
N LEU A 41 18.87 12.80 23.45
CA LEU A 41 19.60 11.57 23.13
C LEU A 41 20.81 11.84 22.23
N LEU A 42 20.69 12.75 21.26
CA LEU A 42 21.81 13.15 20.40
C LEU A 42 22.97 13.77 21.23
N ILE A 43 22.64 14.69 22.16
CA ILE A 43 23.61 15.27 23.08
C ILE A 43 24.27 14.17 23.91
N GLN A 44 23.48 13.23 24.44
CA GLN A 44 24.00 12.10 25.22
C GLN A 44 25.01 11.27 24.43
N ILE A 45 24.68 10.88 23.19
CA ILE A 45 25.58 10.07 22.34
C ILE A 45 26.91 10.79 22.10
N TYR A 46 26.86 12.08 21.83
CA TYR A 46 28.08 12.85 21.58
C TYR A 46 28.95 13.02 22.81
N LEU A 47 28.36 13.25 23.97
CA LEU A 47 29.10 13.31 25.24
C LEU A 47 29.79 11.98 25.55
N GLU A 48 29.10 10.86 25.33
CA GLU A 48 29.68 9.52 25.53
C GLU A 48 30.83 9.25 24.57
N ARG A 49 30.69 9.57 23.29
CA ARG A 49 31.67 9.23 22.27
C ARG A 49 32.91 10.13 22.27
N LYS A 50 32.75 11.44 22.45
CA LYS A 50 33.85 12.41 22.27
C LYS A 50 34.53 12.85 23.55
N SER A 51 33.85 12.90 24.68
CA SER A 51 34.38 13.51 25.88
C SER A 51 34.49 12.60 27.10
N GLN A 52 33.98 11.35 27.03
CA GLN A 52 33.79 10.45 28.18
C GLN A 52 33.03 11.14 29.35
N ARG A 53 32.29 12.23 29.05
CA ARG A 53 31.45 12.93 30.01
C ARG A 53 30.09 12.25 30.03
N THR A 54 29.54 12.12 31.21
CA THR A 54 28.18 11.60 31.39
C THR A 54 27.16 12.71 31.25
N LEU A 55 25.93 12.38 30.87
CA LEU A 55 24.82 13.33 30.76
C LEU A 55 24.56 14.06 32.10
N ASP A 56 24.79 13.41 33.26
CA ASP A 56 24.71 14.01 34.61
C ASP A 56 25.69 15.17 34.80
N LYS A 57 26.93 15.02 34.35
CA LYS A 57 27.93 16.08 34.40
C LYS A 57 27.59 17.24 33.49
N PHE A 58 26.95 16.95 32.37
CA PHE A 58 26.43 17.99 31.48
C PHE A 58 25.34 18.81 32.15
N VAL A 59 24.32 18.16 32.75
CA VAL A 59 23.25 18.85 33.49
C VAL A 59 23.79 19.57 34.71
N GLY A 60 24.76 18.99 35.42
CA GLY A 60 25.46 19.67 36.51
C GLY A 60 26.17 20.95 36.07
N HIS A 61 26.62 21.04 34.82
CA HIS A 61 27.19 22.24 34.22
C HIS A 61 26.11 23.27 33.84
N VAL A 62 24.99 22.79 33.27
CA VAL A 62 23.83 23.58 32.87
C VAL A 62 23.08 24.18 34.08
N VAL A 63 23.02 23.49 35.21
CA VAL A 63 22.42 23.98 36.48
C VAL A 63 23.15 25.18 37.06
N VAL A 64 24.42 25.41 36.68
CA VAL A 64 25.22 26.59 37.10
C VAL A 64 25.00 27.77 36.15
N MET A 65 24.35 27.58 35.02
CA MET A 65 24.10 28.58 34.01
C MET A 65 22.77 29.28 34.23
N ASP A 66 22.70 30.57 33.98
CA ASP A 66 21.48 31.38 34.05
C ASP A 66 20.54 31.05 32.86
N ASP A 67 19.25 31.37 32.98
CA ASP A 67 18.25 31.12 31.93
C ASP A 67 18.59 31.77 30.56
N ASP A 68 19.57 32.71 30.54
CA ASP A 68 20.07 33.39 29.35
C ASP A 68 21.17 32.59 28.60
N ASP A 69 21.69 31.49 29.15
CA ASP A 69 22.78 30.67 28.56
C ASP A 69 22.30 29.61 27.57
N LEU A 70 21.16 29.80 26.90
CA LEU A 70 20.73 29.00 25.76
C LEU A 70 21.78 28.91 24.64
N ASP A 71 22.72 29.83 24.60
CA ASP A 71 23.86 29.86 23.67
C ASP A 71 24.82 28.66 23.86
N TYR A 72 24.90 28.07 25.06
CA TYR A 72 25.76 26.90 25.31
C TYR A 72 25.35 25.65 24.53
N TYR A 73 24.06 25.45 24.34
CA TYR A 73 23.59 24.37 23.45
C TYR A 73 23.99 24.60 22.01
N HIS A 74 23.92 25.83 21.57
CA HIS A 74 24.32 26.22 20.23
C HIS A 74 25.83 26.02 20.01
N GLU A 75 26.63 26.32 21.01
CA GLU A 75 28.09 26.06 21.00
C GLU A 75 28.42 24.58 20.99
N LEU A 76 27.73 23.75 21.79
CA LEU A 76 27.91 22.30 21.77
C LEU A 76 27.56 21.72 20.39
N PHE A 77 26.46 22.12 19.78
CA PHE A 77 26.12 21.66 18.44
C PHE A 77 27.15 22.06 17.40
N LYS A 78 27.74 23.27 17.52
CA LYS A 78 28.86 23.74 16.68
C LYS A 78 30.15 22.97 16.96
N GLU A 79 30.52 22.83 18.23
CA GLU A 79 31.74 22.11 18.64
C GLU A 79 31.74 20.65 18.13
N PHE A 80 30.57 20.05 18.06
CA PHE A 80 30.40 18.70 17.55
C PHE A 80 30.14 18.65 16.04
N GLY A 81 30.02 19.80 15.35
CA GLY A 81 29.74 19.87 13.91
C GLY A 81 28.38 19.30 13.53
N LEU A 82 27.38 19.39 14.43
CA LEU A 82 26.06 18.80 14.27
C LEU A 82 25.09 19.69 13.48
N ASP A 83 25.37 20.98 13.39
CA ASP A 83 24.60 22.00 12.69
C ASP A 83 24.39 21.65 11.21
N TYR A 84 25.32 20.95 10.58
CA TYR A 84 25.20 20.47 9.19
C TYR A 84 24.36 19.20 9.05
N SER A 85 24.51 18.23 9.98
CA SER A 85 23.88 16.91 9.89
C SER A 85 22.47 16.86 10.49
N PHE A 86 22.15 17.77 11.43
CA PHE A 86 20.88 17.84 12.16
C PHE A 86 20.24 19.23 12.04
N LYS A 87 20.03 19.67 10.82
CA LYS A 87 19.48 20.99 10.52
C LYS A 87 18.16 21.24 11.27
N GLY A 88 18.10 22.38 11.98
CA GLY A 88 16.94 22.76 12.80
C GLY A 88 16.88 22.14 14.18
N TRP A 89 17.93 21.39 14.59
CA TRP A 89 18.09 20.87 15.96
C TRP A 89 19.16 21.63 16.74
N ASP A 90 19.25 22.90 16.55
CA ASP A 90 20.26 23.80 17.10
C ASP A 90 19.96 24.32 18.51
N TYR A 91 18.75 24.02 19.05
CA TYR A 91 18.35 24.40 20.40
C TYR A 91 17.32 23.45 20.99
N LEU A 92 17.24 23.39 22.34
CA LEU A 92 16.20 22.67 23.08
C LEU A 92 15.05 23.61 23.46
N LYS A 93 13.82 23.10 23.36
CA LYS A 93 12.59 23.80 23.79
C LYS A 93 12.16 23.39 25.19
N LEU A 94 13.05 22.80 25.99
CA LEU A 94 12.77 22.29 27.31
C LEU A 94 13.19 23.29 28.38
N LYS A 95 12.35 23.48 29.38
CA LYS A 95 12.76 24.15 30.62
C LYS A 95 13.82 23.34 31.33
N LEU A 96 14.70 24.00 32.07
CA LEU A 96 15.76 23.34 32.81
C LEU A 96 15.22 22.24 33.74
N SER A 97 14.11 22.51 34.48
CA SER A 97 13.47 21.53 35.36
C SER A 97 12.97 20.28 34.62
N THR A 98 12.44 20.45 33.41
CA THR A 98 12.02 19.33 32.58
C THR A 98 13.22 18.53 32.08
N LEU A 99 14.25 19.23 31.62
CA LEU A 99 15.49 18.60 31.14
C LEU A 99 16.14 17.76 32.27
N MET A 100 16.27 18.30 33.48
CA MET A 100 16.81 17.58 34.63
C MET A 100 16.03 16.29 34.91
N ASN A 101 14.69 16.36 34.91
CA ASN A 101 13.86 15.18 35.11
C ASN A 101 14.00 14.13 33.99
N VAL A 102 14.18 14.58 32.74
CA VAL A 102 14.41 13.71 31.58
C VAL A 102 15.77 13.01 31.70
N VAL A 103 16.81 13.75 32.06
CA VAL A 103 18.15 13.20 32.28
C VAL A 103 18.15 12.19 33.40
N ASP A 104 17.51 12.51 34.56
CA ASP A 104 17.35 11.57 35.66
C ASP A 104 16.62 10.27 35.20
N ALA A 105 15.60 10.39 34.37
CA ALA A 105 14.89 9.24 33.84
C ALA A 105 15.75 8.38 32.87
N LEU A 106 16.66 9.01 32.12
CA LEU A 106 17.57 8.33 31.20
C LEU A 106 18.79 7.73 31.91
N THR A 107 19.29 8.36 32.99
CA THR A 107 20.54 7.97 33.65
C THR A 107 20.33 7.06 34.88
N ASN A 108 19.13 6.94 35.38
CA ASN A 108 18.77 6.31 36.66
C ASN A 108 19.03 4.79 36.76
N LYS A 109 19.62 4.15 35.77
CA LYS A 109 20.22 2.80 35.80
C LYS A 109 21.22 2.66 34.68
N SER A 110 22.49 2.84 35.01
CA SER A 110 23.66 2.42 34.20
C SER A 110 23.38 2.12 32.72
N LEU A 111 22.69 3.05 32.02
CA LEU A 111 22.47 2.95 30.57
C LEU A 111 23.81 2.95 29.84
N PHE A 112 24.86 3.44 30.52
CA PHE A 112 26.25 3.40 30.08
C PHE A 112 26.88 2.00 30.17
N GLU A 113 26.33 1.11 31.00
CA GLU A 113 26.70 -0.28 31.12
C GLU A 113 25.90 -1.20 30.20
N SER A 114 24.81 -0.69 29.59
CA SER A 114 23.99 -1.45 28.64
C SER A 114 24.70 -1.57 27.29
N GLU A 115 24.52 -2.70 26.64
CA GLU A 115 24.99 -2.91 25.26
C GLU A 115 24.40 -1.85 24.31
N PRO A 116 25.22 -1.14 23.52
CA PRO A 116 24.73 -0.10 22.58
C PRO A 116 23.62 -0.60 21.66
N GLU A 117 23.69 -1.86 21.23
CA GLU A 117 22.71 -2.51 20.38
C GLU A 117 21.33 -2.61 21.05
N ALA A 118 21.28 -2.93 22.37
CA ALA A 118 20.03 -3.00 23.11
C ALA A 118 19.35 -1.62 23.21
N ARG A 119 20.12 -0.56 23.41
CA ARG A 119 19.62 0.83 23.43
C ARG A 119 19.07 1.27 22.07
N ALA A 120 19.85 1.02 21.03
CA ALA A 120 19.47 1.35 19.67
C ALA A 120 18.17 0.63 19.24
N LYS A 121 18.07 -0.64 19.59
CA LYS A 121 16.86 -1.43 19.34
C LYS A 121 15.66 -0.91 20.12
N ALA A 122 15.81 -0.63 21.42
CA ALA A 122 14.74 -0.06 22.23
C ALA A 122 14.26 1.30 21.68
N PHE A 123 15.17 2.12 21.17
CA PHE A 123 14.81 3.38 20.51
C PHE A 123 14.05 3.14 19.20
N THR A 124 14.46 2.18 18.40
CA THR A 124 13.71 1.79 17.19
C THR A 124 12.30 1.35 17.53
N ASP A 125 12.13 0.50 18.55
CA ASP A 125 10.81 0.02 19.00
C ASP A 125 9.95 1.18 19.57
N PHE A 126 10.57 2.09 20.31
CA PHE A 126 9.93 3.32 20.79
C PHE A 126 9.39 4.19 19.64
N LEU A 127 10.20 4.44 18.63
CA LEU A 127 9.77 5.21 17.45
C LEU A 127 8.63 4.51 16.71
N GLN A 128 8.74 3.21 16.49
CA GLN A 128 7.71 2.43 15.83
C GLN A 128 6.38 2.46 16.60
N LEU A 129 6.43 2.44 17.94
CA LEU A 129 5.23 2.52 18.77
C LEU A 129 4.52 3.87 18.61
N HIS A 130 5.27 4.98 18.63
CA HIS A 130 4.72 6.33 18.62
C HIS A 130 4.39 6.86 17.22
N TYR A 131 5.09 6.40 16.18
CA TYR A 131 4.78 6.68 14.78
C TYR A 131 3.80 5.67 14.17
N SER A 132 2.99 5.00 15.00
CA SER A 132 1.89 4.14 14.56
C SER A 132 0.62 4.96 14.23
N GLY A 133 -0.37 4.31 13.66
CA GLY A 133 -1.66 4.95 13.38
C GLY A 133 -1.60 5.93 12.20
N TYR A 134 -1.96 7.18 12.41
CA TYR A 134 -1.99 8.18 11.33
C TYR A 134 -0.59 8.63 10.89
N LEU A 135 0.41 8.49 11.75
CA LEU A 135 1.82 8.75 11.46
C LEU A 135 2.55 7.54 10.84
N SER A 136 1.84 6.43 10.63
CA SER A 136 2.41 5.20 10.08
C SER A 136 2.97 5.31 8.66
N GLU A 137 2.70 6.39 7.96
CA GLU A 137 3.30 6.69 6.66
C GLU A 137 4.80 6.99 6.74
N TYR A 138 5.33 7.29 7.94
CA TYR A 138 6.75 7.55 8.16
C TYR A 138 7.53 6.32 8.64
N SER A 139 6.86 5.20 8.86
CA SER A 139 7.48 4.00 9.40
C SER A 139 7.00 2.74 8.68
N THR A 140 7.93 1.88 8.31
CA THR A 140 7.65 0.56 7.74
C THR A 140 7.62 -0.47 8.87
N PRO A 141 6.64 -1.41 8.92
CA PRO A 141 6.62 -2.47 9.91
C PRO A 141 7.91 -3.30 9.89
N SER A 142 8.45 -3.63 11.07
CA SER A 142 9.75 -4.33 11.17
C SER A 142 9.78 -5.67 10.45
N ILE A 143 8.65 -6.37 10.39
CA ILE A 143 8.53 -7.63 9.65
C ILE A 143 8.77 -7.44 8.14
N LEU A 144 8.33 -6.31 7.55
CA LEU A 144 8.61 -5.99 6.15
C LEU A 144 10.07 -5.62 5.94
N ASN A 145 10.66 -4.82 6.86
CA ASN A 145 12.07 -4.48 6.79
C ASN A 145 12.93 -5.75 6.79
N LYS A 146 12.67 -6.66 7.73
CA LYS A 146 13.38 -7.94 7.83
C LYS A 146 13.19 -8.81 6.59
N TYR A 147 11.95 -8.97 6.13
CA TYR A 147 11.63 -9.77 4.95
C TYR A 147 12.37 -9.25 3.71
N ILE A 148 12.29 -7.95 3.45
CA ILE A 148 12.97 -7.32 2.31
C ILE A 148 14.47 -7.54 2.40
N MET A 149 15.07 -7.32 3.57
CA MET A 149 16.51 -7.50 3.76
C MET A 149 16.94 -8.97 3.69
N ASP A 150 16.08 -9.92 4.09
CA ASP A 150 16.34 -11.35 3.93
C ASP A 150 16.34 -11.77 2.45
N VAL A 151 15.48 -11.17 1.64
CA VAL A 151 15.42 -11.41 0.18
C VAL A 151 16.60 -10.76 -0.54
N VAL A 152 16.83 -9.47 -0.28
CA VAL A 152 17.84 -8.67 -0.99
C VAL A 152 19.26 -9.06 -0.58
N ASP A 153 19.49 -9.43 0.68
CA ASP A 153 20.78 -9.77 1.23
C ASP A 153 21.87 -8.69 1.01
N PRO A 154 21.79 -7.57 1.75
CA PRO A 154 22.65 -6.41 1.49
C PRO A 154 24.16 -6.70 1.60
N GLN A 155 24.58 -7.79 2.24
CA GLN A 155 26.00 -8.19 2.33
C GLN A 155 26.64 -8.53 0.99
N ARG A 156 25.82 -8.73 -0.06
CA ARG A 156 26.29 -9.03 -1.43
C ARG A 156 26.67 -7.80 -2.25
N PHE A 157 26.41 -6.60 -1.72
CA PHE A 157 26.52 -5.36 -2.45
C PHE A 157 27.43 -4.35 -1.76
N HIS A 158 27.83 -3.32 -2.50
CA HIS A 158 28.66 -2.23 -1.99
C HIS A 158 27.90 -0.93 -1.81
N THR A 159 26.75 -0.76 -2.48
CA THR A 159 25.95 0.46 -2.44
C THR A 159 24.46 0.17 -2.22
N PHE A 160 23.88 0.87 -1.25
CA PHE A 160 22.47 0.74 -0.85
C PHE A 160 21.82 2.12 -0.70
N ALA A 161 20.59 2.28 -1.18
CA ALA A 161 19.84 3.51 -0.97
C ALA A 161 18.37 3.28 -0.57
N ASP A 162 17.83 4.24 0.20
CA ASP A 162 16.40 4.38 0.48
C ASP A 162 15.97 5.82 0.15
N PRO A 163 15.31 6.07 -0.99
CA PRO A 163 14.90 7.41 -1.42
C PRO A 163 13.69 7.99 -0.68
N CYS A 164 12.99 7.22 0.16
CA CYS A 164 11.87 7.67 0.99
C CYS A 164 12.00 7.06 2.39
N CYS A 165 13.12 7.33 3.07
CA CYS A 165 13.55 6.51 4.20
C CYS A 165 12.71 6.68 5.47
N GLY A 166 11.92 7.76 5.59
CA GLY A 166 11.18 8.04 6.81
C GLY A 166 12.06 7.98 8.04
N LEU A 167 11.74 7.10 8.98
CA LEU A 167 12.53 6.87 10.19
C LEU A 167 13.82 6.05 9.96
N GLY A 168 14.12 5.63 8.73
CA GLY A 168 15.35 4.91 8.40
C GLY A 168 15.31 3.39 8.63
N GLY A 169 14.13 2.78 8.65
CA GLY A 169 13.98 1.36 8.97
C GLY A 169 14.81 0.41 8.11
N PHE A 170 14.87 0.61 6.79
CA PHE A 170 15.72 -0.19 5.89
C PHE A 170 17.21 0.10 6.09
N LEU A 171 17.57 1.35 6.35
CA LEU A 171 18.96 1.75 6.59
C LEU A 171 19.51 1.10 7.88
N VAL A 172 18.68 1.08 8.94
CA VAL A 172 19.00 0.40 10.21
C VAL A 172 19.18 -1.11 9.99
N GLU A 173 18.25 -1.75 9.30
CA GLU A 173 18.37 -3.20 9.02
C GLU A 173 19.62 -3.52 8.19
N ALA A 174 19.99 -2.68 7.21
CA ALA A 174 21.22 -2.84 6.45
C ALA A 174 22.46 -2.72 7.35
N THR A 175 22.47 -1.75 8.28
CA THR A 175 23.56 -1.53 9.24
C THR A 175 23.71 -2.73 10.19
N VAL A 176 22.61 -3.20 10.80
CA VAL A 176 22.61 -4.31 11.77
C VAL A 176 23.12 -5.63 11.16
N ARG A 177 22.93 -5.82 9.87
CA ARG A 177 23.43 -7.01 9.16
C ARG A 177 24.93 -7.00 8.89
N GLY A 178 25.65 -6.04 9.46
CA GLY A 178 27.12 -6.00 9.41
C GLY A 178 27.69 -5.52 8.09
N CYS A 179 26.97 -4.72 7.37
CA CYS A 179 27.38 -4.15 6.09
C CYS A 179 28.40 -3.01 6.28
N HIS A 180 29.50 -3.26 6.97
CA HIS A 180 30.54 -2.25 7.28
C HIS A 180 31.24 -1.68 6.05
N SER A 181 31.22 -2.40 4.92
CA SER A 181 31.76 -1.95 3.63
C SER A 181 30.69 -1.35 2.71
N LEU A 182 29.44 -1.35 3.14
CA LEU A 182 28.31 -0.87 2.34
C LEU A 182 28.18 0.64 2.46
N GLU A 183 28.19 1.32 1.33
CA GLU A 183 27.81 2.73 1.26
C GLU A 183 26.30 2.84 1.36
N ILE A 184 25.81 3.35 2.48
CA ILE A 184 24.37 3.48 2.77
C ILE A 184 23.96 4.95 2.63
N LYS A 185 22.95 5.24 1.81
CA LYS A 185 22.37 6.59 1.67
C LYS A 185 20.85 6.56 1.84
N GLY A 186 20.35 7.53 2.59
CA GLY A 186 18.92 7.75 2.79
C GLY A 186 18.50 9.14 2.32
N TYR A 187 17.25 9.25 1.89
CA TYR A 187 16.66 10.52 1.50
C TYR A 187 15.23 10.59 2.02
N ASP A 188 14.83 11.76 2.48
CA ASP A 188 13.44 12.05 2.82
C ASP A 188 13.15 13.54 2.62
N ILE A 189 11.93 13.89 2.29
CA ILE A 189 11.51 15.29 2.13
C ILE A 189 11.33 16.00 3.49
N ASN A 190 11.12 15.24 4.55
CA ASN A 190 10.83 15.74 5.88
C ASN A 190 12.09 15.80 6.74
N GLN A 191 12.59 17.02 7.00
CA GLN A 191 13.80 17.25 7.80
C GLN A 191 13.77 16.59 9.18
N ARG A 192 12.60 16.52 9.83
CA ARG A 192 12.45 15.85 11.13
C ARG A 192 12.71 14.34 11.00
N MET A 193 12.21 13.70 9.94
CA MET A 193 12.47 12.29 9.68
C MET A 193 13.94 12.06 9.39
N VAL A 194 14.56 12.90 8.58
CA VAL A 194 16.00 12.86 8.30
C VAL A 194 16.82 12.92 9.58
N ASN A 195 16.54 13.86 10.47
CA ASN A 195 17.25 13.97 11.75
C ASN A 195 17.06 12.75 12.63
N THR A 196 15.83 12.22 12.70
CA THR A 196 15.51 11.02 13.50
C THR A 196 16.19 9.77 12.93
N ALA A 197 16.23 9.62 11.62
CA ALA A 197 16.91 8.51 10.95
C ALA A 197 18.43 8.58 11.17
N ASN A 198 19.03 9.77 11.03
CA ASN A 198 20.46 9.96 11.34
C ASN A 198 20.77 9.63 12.79
N LEU A 199 19.92 10.02 13.75
CA LEU A 199 20.08 9.65 15.16
C LEU A 199 20.02 8.13 15.36
N GLN A 200 19.06 7.44 14.73
CA GLN A 200 18.99 5.97 14.80
C GLN A 200 20.28 5.32 14.30
N LEU A 201 20.77 5.73 13.14
CA LEU A 201 22.01 5.21 12.56
C LEU A 201 23.21 5.44 13.49
N LEU A 202 23.31 6.62 14.10
CA LEU A 202 24.33 6.90 15.11
C LEU A 202 24.23 6.00 16.33
N MET A 203 23.03 5.68 16.80
CA MET A 203 22.82 4.76 17.93
C MET A 203 23.30 3.34 17.60
N TYR A 204 23.21 2.90 16.36
CA TYR A 204 23.76 1.64 15.88
C TYR A 204 25.25 1.71 15.51
N GLY A 205 25.93 2.82 15.77
CA GLY A 205 27.36 2.97 15.51
C GLY A 205 27.73 3.28 14.08
N CYS A 206 26.77 3.64 13.23
CA CYS A 206 27.01 4.01 11.85
C CYS A 206 27.34 5.50 11.73
N ASP A 207 28.64 5.82 11.66
CA ASP A 207 29.13 7.19 11.54
C ASP A 207 29.29 7.63 10.07
N SER A 208 29.24 6.69 9.14
CA SER A 208 29.42 6.93 7.69
C SER A 208 28.10 6.99 6.89
N CYS A 209 26.98 6.71 7.55
CA CYS A 209 25.66 6.74 6.90
C CYS A 209 25.06 8.12 7.05
N PHE A 210 24.65 8.73 5.92
CA PHE A 210 24.01 10.04 5.92
C PHE A 210 22.66 9.99 5.23
N VAL A 211 21.67 10.52 5.92
CA VAL A 211 20.33 10.78 5.38
C VAL A 211 20.24 12.24 5.04
N ASN A 212 19.80 12.55 3.83
CA ASN A 212 19.71 13.91 3.31
C ASN A 212 18.25 14.34 3.17
N CYS A 213 17.98 15.61 3.51
CA CYS A 213 16.66 16.21 3.31
C CYS A 213 16.51 16.66 1.85
N VAL A 214 15.78 15.89 1.06
CA VAL A 214 15.66 16.11 -0.38
C VAL A 214 14.30 15.66 -0.86
N ASP A 215 13.67 16.45 -1.72
CA ASP A 215 12.53 15.99 -2.52
C ASP A 215 13.05 15.13 -3.69
N PHE A 216 12.94 13.80 -3.51
CA PHE A 216 13.44 12.87 -4.49
C PHE A 216 12.65 12.87 -5.81
N THR A 217 11.47 13.47 -5.86
CA THR A 217 10.72 13.66 -7.10
C THR A 217 11.35 14.75 -7.99
N GLU A 218 12.12 15.67 -7.41
CA GLU A 218 12.76 16.78 -8.13
C GLU A 218 14.24 16.51 -8.48
N VAL A 219 14.90 15.63 -7.72
CA VAL A 219 16.37 15.47 -7.66
C VAL A 219 16.97 14.57 -8.74
N ALA A 220 16.18 13.84 -9.45
CA ALA A 220 16.62 12.84 -10.42
C ALA A 220 17.64 13.28 -11.49
N ILE A 221 17.86 14.57 -11.61
CA ILE A 221 18.85 15.13 -12.55
C ILE A 221 20.23 15.28 -11.91
N VAL A 222 20.29 15.46 -10.57
CA VAL A 222 21.54 15.76 -9.87
C VAL A 222 22.31 14.50 -9.46
N TYR A 223 21.61 13.39 -9.23
CA TYR A 223 22.21 12.13 -8.78
C TYR A 223 22.19 11.02 -9.85
N ALA A 224 21.99 11.37 -11.11
CA ALA A 224 22.00 10.42 -12.23
C ALA A 224 23.34 9.65 -12.37
N ASP A 225 24.42 10.18 -11.78
CA ASP A 225 25.74 9.54 -11.79
C ASP A 225 25.95 8.59 -10.58
N GLU A 226 25.09 8.64 -9.57
CA GLU A 226 25.13 7.70 -8.43
C GLU A 226 24.31 6.46 -8.75
N GLN A 227 24.96 5.38 -9.10
CA GLN A 227 24.31 4.12 -9.41
C GLN A 227 24.41 3.16 -8.23
N TYR A 228 23.25 2.82 -7.66
CA TYR A 228 23.15 1.87 -6.55
C TYR A 228 22.92 0.45 -7.05
N GLU A 229 23.53 -0.51 -6.35
CA GLU A 229 23.29 -1.93 -6.61
C GLU A 229 21.97 -2.39 -6.02
N VAL A 230 21.57 -1.77 -4.89
CA VAL A 230 20.32 -2.08 -4.20
C VAL A 230 19.61 -0.80 -3.79
N VAL A 231 18.29 -0.79 -4.01
CA VAL A 231 17.38 0.20 -3.46
C VAL A 231 16.24 -0.51 -2.75
N ALA A 232 15.99 -0.18 -1.47
CA ALA A 232 14.78 -0.61 -0.78
C ALA A 232 14.03 0.63 -0.26
N SER A 233 12.74 0.73 -0.55
CA SER A 233 11.97 1.90 -0.16
C SER A 233 10.48 1.60 0.04
N HIS A 234 9.88 2.27 1.01
CA HIS A 234 8.43 2.30 1.18
C HIS A 234 7.89 3.57 0.51
N LEU A 235 7.30 3.39 -0.66
CA LEU A 235 6.83 4.51 -1.44
C LEU A 235 5.57 5.13 -0.83
N PRO A 236 5.51 6.46 -0.75
CA PRO A 236 4.34 7.15 -0.22
C PRO A 236 3.14 7.01 -1.17
N SER A 237 2.04 6.46 -0.66
CA SER A 237 0.81 6.19 -1.42
C SER A 237 -0.21 7.33 -1.38
N ARG A 238 -0.06 8.30 -0.48
CA ARG A 238 -1.02 9.39 -0.24
C ARG A 238 -0.35 10.74 -0.36
N TYR A 239 -0.11 11.18 -1.57
CA TYR A 239 0.27 12.57 -1.80
C TYR A 239 -0.90 13.40 -2.31
N ARG A 240 -1.04 14.60 -1.73
CA ARG A 240 -1.73 15.69 -2.41
C ARG A 240 -0.89 16.03 -3.64
N THR A 241 -1.55 16.18 -4.77
CA THR A 241 -0.97 16.62 -6.04
C THR A 241 -0.01 17.79 -5.81
N PHE A 242 1.29 17.52 -5.77
CA PHE A 242 2.28 18.57 -5.93
C PHE A 242 2.31 18.93 -7.42
N SER A 243 2.36 20.21 -7.71
CA SER A 243 2.65 20.68 -9.05
C SER A 243 4.08 20.24 -9.39
N ILE A 244 4.23 19.11 -10.06
CA ILE A 244 5.52 18.68 -10.61
C ILE A 244 5.82 19.60 -11.79
N ALA A 245 6.23 20.84 -11.47
CA ALA A 245 6.67 21.84 -12.43
C ALA A 245 8.13 21.61 -12.84
N GLY A 246 8.58 20.36 -12.96
CA GLY A 246 9.96 20.02 -13.27
C GLY A 246 10.11 19.38 -14.66
N LYS A 247 11.22 19.64 -15.29
CA LYS A 247 11.69 19.22 -16.62
C LYS A 247 11.67 17.69 -16.81
N ARG A 248 10.49 17.12 -17.09
CA ARG A 248 10.39 15.73 -17.54
C ARG A 248 10.71 15.64 -19.02
N SER A 249 11.37 14.56 -19.46
CA SER A 249 11.48 14.23 -20.88
C SER A 249 10.08 14.02 -21.48
N ASP A 250 9.88 14.32 -22.75
CA ASP A 250 8.57 14.14 -23.41
C ASP A 250 8.10 12.67 -23.43
N LEU A 251 9.03 11.73 -23.36
CA LEU A 251 8.72 10.29 -23.22
C LEU A 251 8.12 9.97 -21.85
N GLU A 252 8.67 10.54 -20.78
CA GLU A 252 8.16 10.35 -19.42
C GLU A 252 6.78 10.98 -19.25
N ARG A 253 6.49 12.10 -19.91
CA ARG A 253 5.17 12.77 -19.87
C ARG A 253 4.05 11.97 -20.54
N ARG A 254 4.37 11.12 -21.51
CA ARG A 254 3.39 10.33 -22.27
C ARG A 254 2.96 9.06 -21.56
N HIS A 255 3.80 8.49 -20.71
CA HIS A 255 3.61 7.16 -20.13
C HIS A 255 3.36 7.16 -18.62
N PHE A 256 3.71 8.25 -17.91
CA PHE A 256 3.49 8.35 -16.48
C PHE A 256 2.38 9.32 -16.13
N SER A 257 1.55 8.88 -15.20
CA SER A 257 0.65 9.79 -14.50
C SER A 257 1.45 10.80 -13.66
N ASN A 258 0.85 11.93 -13.30
CA ASN A 258 1.43 12.88 -12.34
C ASN A 258 1.34 12.37 -10.89
N ILE A 259 1.24 11.05 -10.69
CA ILE A 259 1.15 10.43 -9.38
C ILE A 259 2.57 10.27 -8.84
N PRO A 260 2.86 10.80 -7.64
CA PRO A 260 4.21 10.76 -7.07
C PRO A 260 4.85 9.38 -7.01
N GLU A 261 4.07 8.34 -6.70
CA GLU A 261 4.55 6.95 -6.67
C GLU A 261 5.12 6.50 -8.02
N ASP A 262 4.47 6.82 -9.14
CA ASP A 262 4.98 6.49 -10.49
C ASP A 262 6.29 7.22 -10.77
N VAL A 263 6.34 8.49 -10.39
CA VAL A 263 7.56 9.31 -10.55
C VAL A 263 8.71 8.70 -9.77
N LEU A 264 8.48 8.36 -8.51
CA LEU A 264 9.50 7.75 -7.64
C LEU A 264 9.99 6.42 -8.22
N ILE A 265 9.10 5.55 -8.71
CA ILE A 265 9.50 4.30 -9.34
C ILE A 265 10.42 4.57 -10.54
N SER A 266 10.09 5.55 -11.38
CA SER A 266 10.93 5.88 -12.54
C SER A 266 12.30 6.42 -12.14
N GLN A 267 12.36 7.22 -11.07
CA GLN A 267 13.61 7.76 -10.53
C GLN A 267 14.47 6.66 -9.91
N ILE A 268 13.86 5.76 -9.16
CA ILE A 268 14.54 4.61 -8.57
C ILE A 268 15.19 3.74 -9.66
N LEU A 269 14.50 3.49 -10.76
CA LEU A 269 15.10 2.75 -11.86
C LEU A 269 16.34 3.46 -12.42
N LYS A 270 16.35 4.79 -12.49
CA LYS A 270 17.52 5.56 -12.98
C LYS A 270 18.70 5.47 -12.01
N MET A 271 18.46 5.46 -10.68
CA MET A 271 19.53 5.32 -9.69
C MET A 271 20.14 3.93 -9.63
N LEU A 272 19.43 2.90 -10.06
CA LEU A 272 19.95 1.53 -10.03
C LEU A 272 21.04 1.35 -11.08
N LYS A 273 22.08 0.63 -10.75
CA LYS A 273 23.00 0.03 -11.73
C LYS A 273 22.24 -0.94 -12.64
N ILE A 274 22.76 -1.18 -13.83
CA ILE A 274 22.30 -2.32 -14.65
C ILE A 274 22.47 -3.60 -13.82
N HIS A 275 21.46 -4.45 -13.80
CA HIS A 275 21.31 -5.62 -12.94
C HIS A 275 21.11 -5.34 -11.46
N GLY A 276 21.08 -4.07 -11.04
CA GLY A 276 20.71 -3.67 -9.67
C GLY A 276 19.27 -4.05 -9.34
N ILE A 277 19.00 -4.27 -8.04
CA ILE A 277 17.73 -4.75 -7.52
C ILE A 277 17.04 -3.64 -6.73
N ALA A 278 15.73 -3.43 -6.99
CA ALA A 278 14.89 -2.65 -6.10
C ALA A 278 13.85 -3.54 -5.40
N ALA A 279 13.63 -3.26 -4.11
CA ALA A 279 12.56 -3.81 -3.30
C ALA A 279 11.66 -2.66 -2.84
N LEU A 280 10.47 -2.54 -3.42
CA LEU A 280 9.58 -1.40 -3.24
C LEU A 280 8.29 -1.81 -2.55
N VAL A 281 7.97 -1.16 -1.43
CA VAL A 281 6.63 -1.26 -0.86
C VAL A 281 5.74 -0.30 -1.64
N VAL A 282 4.75 -0.85 -2.35
CA VAL A 282 3.88 -0.12 -3.28
C VAL A 282 2.41 -0.20 -2.89
N SER A 283 1.62 0.76 -3.35
CA SER A 283 0.19 0.81 -3.07
C SER A 283 -0.61 -0.27 -3.82
N ASP A 284 -1.78 -0.64 -3.25
CA ASP A 284 -2.78 -1.42 -3.96
C ASP A 284 -3.20 -0.71 -5.26
N ASP A 285 -3.23 0.62 -5.26
CA ASP A 285 -3.60 1.41 -6.42
C ASP A 285 -2.64 1.21 -7.59
N PHE A 286 -1.32 1.22 -7.34
CA PHE A 286 -0.32 0.96 -8.37
C PHE A 286 -0.50 -0.42 -9.01
N LEU A 287 -0.71 -1.45 -8.20
CA LEU A 287 -0.79 -2.83 -8.70
C LEU A 287 -2.13 -3.17 -9.33
N TYR A 288 -3.24 -2.61 -8.82
CA TYR A 288 -4.58 -3.10 -9.14
C TYR A 288 -5.39 -2.15 -10.01
N SER A 289 -5.10 -0.84 -9.99
CA SER A 289 -5.93 0.13 -10.70
C SER A 289 -5.72 0.10 -12.22
N ALA A 290 -6.82 0.13 -12.96
CA ALA A 290 -6.78 0.17 -14.41
C ALA A 290 -6.12 1.45 -14.94
N HIS A 291 -6.34 2.60 -14.28
CA HIS A 291 -5.71 3.86 -14.70
C HIS A 291 -4.18 3.89 -14.52
N ARG A 292 -3.61 2.89 -13.81
CA ARG A 292 -2.16 2.68 -13.67
C ARG A 292 -1.61 1.66 -14.66
N TYR A 293 -2.41 1.18 -15.59
CA TYR A 293 -1.99 0.17 -16.57
C TYR A 293 -0.77 0.63 -17.39
N GLU A 294 -0.78 1.86 -17.89
CA GLU A 294 0.34 2.40 -18.66
C GLU A 294 1.62 2.53 -17.84
N SER A 295 1.51 2.88 -16.54
CA SER A 295 2.66 2.92 -15.63
C SER A 295 3.25 1.52 -15.40
N ARG A 296 2.39 0.50 -15.21
CA ARG A 296 2.84 -0.90 -15.10
C ARG A 296 3.46 -1.43 -16.39
N ARG A 297 2.87 -1.10 -17.53
CA ARG A 297 3.39 -1.46 -18.84
C ARG A 297 4.77 -0.84 -19.08
N TRP A 298 4.93 0.44 -18.79
CA TRP A 298 6.23 1.09 -18.88
C TRP A 298 7.26 0.43 -17.95
N LEU A 299 6.87 0.12 -16.71
CA LEU A 299 7.77 -0.56 -15.78
C LEU A 299 8.19 -1.93 -16.31
N TYR A 300 7.28 -2.70 -16.88
CA TYR A 300 7.57 -3.96 -17.54
C TYR A 300 8.57 -3.80 -18.70
N GLU A 301 8.45 -2.74 -19.48
CA GLU A 301 9.34 -2.45 -20.62
C GLU A 301 10.76 -2.02 -20.19
N ASN A 302 10.95 -1.57 -18.95
CA ASN A 302 12.19 -0.99 -18.44
C ASN A 302 12.85 -1.79 -17.29
N ALA A 303 12.18 -2.82 -16.78
CA ALA A 303 12.69 -3.65 -15.70
C ALA A 303 12.13 -5.06 -15.75
N GLN A 304 12.87 -6.01 -15.22
CA GLN A 304 12.36 -7.35 -14.91
C GLN A 304 11.64 -7.30 -13.57
N ILE A 305 10.37 -7.64 -13.54
CA ILE A 305 9.62 -7.83 -12.29
C ILE A 305 9.87 -9.24 -11.81
N LEU A 306 10.56 -9.39 -10.69
CA LEU A 306 11.00 -10.68 -10.15
C LEU A 306 9.91 -11.35 -9.30
N ASN A 307 9.31 -10.56 -8.41
CA ASN A 307 8.27 -11.05 -7.50
C ASN A 307 7.37 -9.90 -7.03
N ILE A 308 6.13 -10.23 -6.74
CA ILE A 308 5.20 -9.37 -6.02
C ILE A 308 4.72 -10.14 -4.79
N THR A 309 5.14 -9.70 -3.60
CA THR A 309 4.72 -10.28 -2.32
C THR A 309 3.61 -9.45 -1.70
N ARG A 310 2.51 -10.10 -1.33
CA ARG A 310 1.43 -9.50 -0.54
C ARG A 310 1.44 -10.03 0.88
N PHE A 311 1.42 -9.11 1.82
CA PHE A 311 1.13 -9.35 3.23
C PHE A 311 -0.31 -8.91 3.51
N ASP A 312 -1.19 -9.86 3.76
CA ASP A 312 -2.59 -9.59 4.05
C ASP A 312 -2.81 -9.56 5.57
N GLY A 313 -2.94 -8.37 6.12
CA GLY A 313 -3.24 -8.19 7.53
C GLY A 313 -2.04 -8.26 8.47
N ILE A 314 -1.04 -7.41 8.27
CA ILE A 314 -0.01 -7.16 9.27
C ILE A 314 -0.57 -6.22 10.34
N ALA A 315 -0.48 -6.66 11.61
CA ALA A 315 -0.69 -5.78 12.74
C ALA A 315 0.47 -4.76 12.82
N TYR A 316 0.13 -3.49 12.81
CA TYR A 316 1.14 -2.46 13.00
C TYR A 316 1.45 -2.32 14.49
N ASN A 317 2.62 -2.80 14.92
CA ASN A 317 3.20 -2.62 16.27
C ASN A 317 2.17 -2.60 17.43
N GLY A 318 1.42 -3.69 17.57
CA GLY A 318 0.43 -3.84 18.66
C GLY A 318 -0.88 -3.08 18.47
N SER A 319 -1.09 -2.39 17.34
CA SER A 319 -2.40 -1.84 17.03
C SER A 319 -3.37 -2.93 16.55
N SER A 320 -4.66 -2.79 16.90
CA SER A 320 -5.71 -3.67 16.39
C SER A 320 -6.01 -3.47 14.89
N ASN A 321 -5.42 -2.45 14.27
CA ASN A 321 -5.64 -2.13 12.87
C ASN A 321 -4.70 -2.95 11.98
N MET A 322 -5.27 -3.95 11.33
CA MET A 322 -4.56 -4.75 10.33
C MET A 322 -4.50 -4.02 9.00
N ARG A 323 -3.32 -3.95 8.39
CA ARG A 323 -3.12 -3.38 7.05
C ARG A 323 -2.48 -4.41 6.13
N ALA A 324 -2.83 -4.33 4.85
CA ALA A 324 -2.15 -5.09 3.82
C ALA A 324 -1.01 -4.25 3.21
N TYR A 325 0.07 -4.93 2.84
CA TYR A 325 1.22 -4.34 2.18
C TYR A 325 1.62 -5.18 0.97
N ASN A 326 2.10 -4.52 -0.07
CA ASN A 326 2.68 -5.18 -1.23
C ASN A 326 4.14 -4.80 -1.37
N VAL A 327 4.99 -5.79 -1.56
CA VAL A 327 6.41 -5.62 -1.85
C VAL A 327 6.68 -6.09 -3.26
N MET A 328 7.20 -5.23 -4.11
CA MET A 328 7.58 -5.54 -5.47
C MET A 328 9.11 -5.60 -5.59
N PHE A 329 9.63 -6.73 -6.02
CA PHE A 329 11.04 -6.92 -6.34
C PHE A 329 11.24 -6.80 -7.84
N LEU A 330 12.15 -5.94 -8.24
CA LEU A 330 12.49 -5.73 -9.64
C LEU A 330 13.99 -5.62 -9.85
N ARG A 331 14.44 -5.89 -11.09
CA ARG A 331 15.82 -5.75 -11.53
C ARG A 331 15.87 -4.82 -12.73
N ARG A 332 16.77 -3.84 -12.70
CA ARG A 332 17.02 -2.99 -13.86
C ARG A 332 17.74 -3.78 -14.95
N LEU A 333 17.21 -3.76 -16.15
CA LEU A 333 17.81 -4.38 -17.33
C LEU A 333 17.83 -3.40 -18.50
N ASP A 334 18.71 -3.65 -19.45
CA ASP A 334 18.76 -2.87 -20.70
C ASP A 334 17.62 -3.23 -21.66
N ALA A 335 17.02 -4.40 -21.50
CA ALA A 335 15.88 -4.88 -22.28
C ALA A 335 15.04 -5.87 -21.45
N PRO A 336 13.72 -5.93 -21.64
CA PRO A 336 12.87 -6.89 -20.96
C PRO A 336 13.24 -8.32 -21.37
N THR A 337 13.40 -9.22 -20.38
CA THR A 337 13.85 -10.61 -20.61
C THR A 337 12.78 -11.66 -20.35
N SER A 338 11.77 -11.37 -19.54
CA SER A 338 10.73 -12.33 -19.18
C SER A 338 9.44 -11.63 -18.78
N ASP A 339 8.31 -12.15 -19.26
CA ASP A 339 6.98 -11.77 -18.83
C ASP A 339 6.48 -12.59 -17.63
N VAL A 340 7.27 -13.57 -17.16
CA VAL A 340 6.92 -14.42 -16.02
C VAL A 340 7.40 -13.77 -14.73
N CYS A 341 6.47 -13.58 -13.80
CA CYS A 341 6.71 -13.08 -12.47
C CYS A 341 6.22 -14.08 -11.43
N SER A 342 6.86 -14.12 -10.27
CA SER A 342 6.34 -14.86 -9.13
C SER A 342 5.49 -13.98 -8.23
N ALA A 343 4.44 -14.55 -7.65
CA ALA A 343 3.62 -13.93 -6.62
C ALA A 343 3.76 -14.69 -5.30
N THR A 344 3.84 -13.97 -4.20
CA THR A 344 3.91 -14.54 -2.85
C THR A 344 2.78 -13.95 -2.00
N LEU A 345 2.08 -14.79 -1.24
CA LEU A 345 0.95 -14.36 -0.40
C LEU A 345 1.11 -14.87 1.03
N PHE A 346 1.20 -13.94 1.98
CA PHE A 346 1.15 -14.21 3.41
C PHE A 346 -0.18 -13.73 3.98
N LYS A 347 -0.90 -14.62 4.64
CA LYS A 347 -2.14 -14.30 5.36
C LYS A 347 -1.87 -13.80 6.77
N ALA A 348 -2.85 -13.08 7.34
CA ALA A 348 -2.79 -12.66 8.73
C ALA A 348 -2.48 -13.85 9.66
N GLY A 349 -1.49 -13.69 10.55
CA GLY A 349 -1.06 -14.73 11.48
C GLY A 349 -0.11 -15.78 10.89
N THR A 350 0.42 -15.57 9.68
CA THR A 350 1.52 -16.41 9.16
C THR A 350 2.73 -16.30 10.10
N ASP A 351 3.29 -17.45 10.46
CA ASP A 351 4.46 -17.55 11.34
C ASP A 351 5.68 -16.84 10.73
N GLU A 352 6.43 -16.09 11.56
CA GLU A 352 7.65 -15.40 11.13
C GLU A 352 8.71 -16.36 10.58
N ALA A 353 8.80 -17.60 11.09
CA ALA A 353 9.70 -18.61 10.56
C ALA A 353 9.37 -18.96 9.10
N LYS A 354 8.09 -19.13 8.78
CA LYS A 354 7.63 -19.39 7.40
C LYS A 354 7.91 -18.20 6.47
N ILE A 355 7.73 -16.98 6.96
CA ILE A 355 8.05 -15.76 6.20
C ILE A 355 9.55 -15.71 5.89
N LYS A 356 10.39 -16.05 6.87
CA LYS A 356 11.85 -16.10 6.70
C LYS A 356 12.28 -17.18 5.71
N ASP A 357 11.70 -18.37 5.80
CA ASP A 357 11.99 -19.47 4.87
C ASP A 357 11.59 -19.10 3.43
N ALA A 358 10.41 -18.49 3.27
CA ALA A 358 9.97 -17.99 1.97
C ALA A 358 10.88 -16.89 1.42
N ALA A 359 11.36 -15.97 2.28
CA ALA A 359 12.33 -14.96 1.87
C ALA A 359 13.64 -15.57 1.36
N GLN A 360 14.16 -16.60 2.06
CA GLN A 360 15.37 -17.31 1.63
C GLN A 360 15.18 -18.05 0.30
N ASN A 361 14.01 -18.68 0.11
CA ASN A 361 13.68 -19.34 -1.14
C ASN A 361 13.56 -18.32 -2.31
N LEU A 362 12.91 -17.19 -2.06
CA LEU A 362 12.81 -16.11 -3.05
C LEU A 362 14.19 -15.53 -3.37
N ARG A 363 15.07 -15.35 -2.37
CA ARG A 363 16.45 -14.92 -2.58
C ARG A 363 17.20 -15.84 -3.51
N LYS A 364 17.15 -17.17 -3.27
CA LYS A 364 17.78 -18.17 -4.16
C LYS A 364 17.29 -18.06 -5.59
N ALA A 365 15.98 -17.88 -5.78
CA ALA A 365 15.38 -17.72 -7.11
C ALA A 365 15.84 -16.42 -7.80
N ILE A 366 15.90 -15.29 -7.05
CA ILE A 366 16.33 -13.99 -7.59
C ILE A 366 17.78 -14.02 -8.05
N TYR A 367 18.65 -14.72 -7.31
CA TYR A 367 20.09 -14.79 -7.64
C TYR A 367 20.47 -16.00 -8.51
N ALA A 368 19.49 -16.76 -8.98
CA ALA A 368 19.67 -17.97 -9.78
C ALA A 368 20.60 -19.02 -9.11
N GLU A 369 20.56 -19.08 -7.77
CA GLU A 369 21.33 -20.07 -6.99
C GLU A 369 20.66 -21.46 -7.05
N ASP A 370 19.35 -21.50 -7.38
CA ASP A 370 18.59 -22.72 -7.58
C ASP A 370 17.50 -22.46 -8.62
N THR A 371 17.45 -23.28 -9.67
CA THR A 371 16.43 -23.17 -10.73
C THR A 371 15.10 -23.81 -10.31
N ASP A 372 15.12 -24.67 -9.29
CA ASP A 372 13.92 -25.29 -8.73
C ASP A 372 13.40 -24.44 -7.55
N VAL A 373 12.70 -23.34 -7.86
CA VAL A 373 11.95 -22.62 -6.82
C VAL A 373 10.89 -23.57 -6.27
N PRO A 374 10.86 -23.82 -4.95
CA PRO A 374 9.89 -24.72 -4.35
C PRO A 374 8.48 -24.29 -4.73
N LYS A 375 7.67 -25.21 -5.22
CA LYS A 375 6.23 -25.02 -5.36
C LYS A 375 5.60 -25.09 -3.97
N ASP A 376 5.81 -24.05 -3.21
CA ASP A 376 5.25 -23.84 -1.89
C ASP A 376 3.82 -23.29 -2.01
N GLU A 377 2.99 -23.50 -1.00
CA GLU A 377 1.64 -22.93 -0.92
C GLU A 377 1.61 -21.39 -1.00
N HIS A 378 2.74 -20.74 -0.69
CA HIS A 378 2.91 -19.31 -0.71
C HIS A 378 3.36 -18.74 -2.06
N PHE A 379 3.78 -19.55 -3.03
CA PHE A 379 4.32 -19.10 -4.33
C PHE A 379 3.42 -19.46 -5.50
N ARG A 380 3.24 -18.52 -6.43
CA ARG A 380 2.58 -18.71 -7.71
C ARG A 380 3.33 -17.98 -8.82
N TYR A 381 3.27 -18.50 -10.04
CA TYR A 381 3.81 -17.85 -11.22
C TYR A 381 2.68 -17.34 -12.11
N PHE A 382 2.86 -16.18 -12.70
CA PHE A 382 1.91 -15.59 -13.63
C PHE A 382 2.63 -14.78 -14.69
N ARG A 383 1.93 -14.49 -15.79
CA ARG A 383 2.46 -13.68 -16.88
C ARG A 383 1.97 -12.24 -16.75
N LEU A 384 2.90 -11.30 -16.65
CA LEU A 384 2.61 -9.89 -16.44
C LEU A 384 1.79 -9.26 -17.58
N LEU A 385 2.07 -9.66 -18.85
CA LEU A 385 1.38 -9.13 -20.02
C LEU A 385 -0.03 -9.71 -20.20
N GLU A 386 -0.27 -10.91 -19.68
CA GLU A 386 -1.59 -11.53 -19.72
C GLU A 386 -2.52 -10.99 -18.63
N GLU A 387 -1.97 -10.28 -17.62
CA GLU A 387 -2.72 -9.74 -16.49
C GLU A 387 -2.90 -8.23 -16.61
N ASP A 388 -4.15 -7.76 -16.66
CA ASP A 388 -4.49 -6.33 -16.62
C ASP A 388 -4.21 -5.70 -15.25
N THR A 389 -4.13 -6.55 -14.23
CA THR A 389 -3.87 -6.19 -12.85
C THR A 389 -2.88 -7.17 -12.23
N TRP A 390 -1.95 -6.66 -11.44
CA TRP A 390 -0.98 -7.47 -10.71
C TRP A 390 -1.46 -7.78 -9.27
N ASN A 391 -2.76 -8.08 -9.15
CA ASN A 391 -3.39 -8.37 -7.87
C ASN A 391 -3.06 -9.79 -7.40
N VAL A 392 -2.20 -9.91 -6.39
CA VAL A 392 -1.74 -11.19 -5.84
C VAL A 392 -2.89 -12.03 -5.30
N ASP A 393 -3.82 -11.43 -4.56
CA ASP A 393 -5.00 -12.18 -4.04
C ASP A 393 -5.83 -12.79 -5.17
N LEU A 394 -6.00 -12.05 -6.27
CA LEU A 394 -6.74 -12.52 -7.44
C LEU A 394 -6.00 -13.66 -8.15
N ILE A 395 -4.67 -13.55 -8.30
CA ILE A 395 -3.82 -14.61 -8.91
C ILE A 395 -3.99 -15.91 -8.13
N PHE A 396 -3.85 -15.87 -6.81
CA PHE A 396 -4.04 -17.03 -5.94
C PHE A 396 -5.47 -17.56 -5.94
N ALA A 397 -6.47 -16.68 -6.04
CA ALA A 397 -7.87 -17.09 -6.09
C ALA A 397 -8.22 -17.79 -7.41
N ARG A 398 -7.73 -17.29 -8.55
CA ARG A 398 -7.99 -17.85 -9.87
C ARG A 398 -7.46 -19.28 -10.02
N GLU A 399 -6.29 -19.58 -9.49
CA GLU A 399 -5.72 -20.92 -9.53
C GLU A 399 -6.55 -21.92 -8.73
N LYS A 400 -7.13 -21.49 -7.60
CA LYS A 400 -8.00 -22.36 -6.77
C LYS A 400 -9.37 -22.62 -7.38
N MET A 401 -9.76 -21.92 -8.45
CA MET A 401 -11.11 -22.00 -9.02
C MET A 401 -11.37 -23.27 -9.85
N GLY A 402 -10.37 -24.06 -10.22
CA GLY A 402 -10.54 -25.32 -10.93
C GLY A 402 -11.47 -25.19 -12.16
N TRP A 403 -10.96 -24.72 -13.27
CA TRP A 403 -11.75 -24.48 -14.48
C TRP A 403 -11.98 -25.77 -15.27
N ASN A 404 -13.24 -26.13 -15.49
CA ASN A 404 -13.60 -27.30 -16.31
C ASN A 404 -13.64 -27.01 -17.83
N TYR A 405 -13.53 -25.74 -18.20
CA TYR A 405 -13.61 -25.26 -19.58
C TYR A 405 -12.48 -24.25 -19.86
N PRO A 406 -12.17 -24.00 -21.14
CA PRO A 406 -11.28 -22.90 -21.50
C PRO A 406 -11.76 -21.58 -20.90
N ILE A 407 -10.84 -20.74 -20.49
CA ILE A 407 -11.16 -19.46 -19.86
C ILE A 407 -11.03 -18.31 -20.85
N CYS A 408 -11.85 -17.29 -20.70
CA CYS A 408 -11.84 -16.09 -21.51
C CYS A 408 -12.03 -14.84 -20.64
N ARG A 409 -11.45 -13.71 -21.04
CA ARG A 409 -11.67 -12.42 -20.41
C ARG A 409 -12.92 -11.76 -20.96
N LEU A 410 -13.67 -11.08 -20.11
CA LEU A 410 -14.90 -10.40 -20.53
C LEU A 410 -14.66 -9.34 -21.60
N ARG A 411 -13.51 -8.68 -21.62
CA ARG A 411 -13.17 -7.70 -22.67
C ARG A 411 -13.13 -8.27 -24.08
N ASN A 412 -12.94 -9.57 -24.23
CA ASN A 412 -12.95 -10.26 -25.51
C ASN A 412 -14.37 -10.65 -25.95
N LEU A 413 -15.37 -10.45 -25.09
CA LEU A 413 -16.75 -10.91 -25.30
C LEU A 413 -17.73 -9.74 -25.34
N MET A 414 -17.44 -8.65 -24.65
CA MET A 414 -18.32 -7.48 -24.56
C MET A 414 -17.51 -6.19 -24.37
N PHE A 415 -18.10 -5.07 -24.75
CA PHE A 415 -17.52 -3.74 -24.55
C PHE A 415 -18.49 -2.79 -23.85
N HIS A 416 -17.96 -1.78 -23.19
CA HIS A 416 -18.76 -0.76 -22.54
C HIS A 416 -19.39 0.17 -23.58
N ASP A 417 -20.73 0.17 -23.63
CA ASP A 417 -21.52 0.98 -24.57
C ASP A 417 -22.56 1.82 -23.80
N ARG A 418 -22.20 3.06 -23.51
CA ARG A 418 -23.01 3.98 -22.73
C ARG A 418 -23.27 5.26 -23.49
N GLN A 419 -24.54 5.48 -23.87
CA GLN A 419 -24.96 6.69 -24.58
C GLN A 419 -25.65 7.64 -23.60
N ARG A 420 -25.21 8.91 -23.60
CA ARG A 420 -25.85 9.96 -22.80
C ARG A 420 -27.25 10.19 -23.29
N ALA A 421 -28.23 10.11 -22.41
CA ALA A 421 -29.61 10.37 -22.75
C ALA A 421 -29.85 11.88 -22.96
N LYS A 422 -30.58 12.22 -24.02
CA LYS A 422 -31.13 13.57 -24.22
C LYS A 422 -32.45 13.64 -23.45
N VAL A 423 -32.41 14.21 -22.25
CA VAL A 423 -33.61 14.37 -21.41
C VAL A 423 -34.28 15.68 -21.74
N GLY A 424 -35.48 15.62 -22.26
CA GLY A 424 -36.32 16.80 -22.58
C GLY A 424 -37.18 17.23 -21.39
N SER A 425 -37.33 18.52 -21.20
CA SER A 425 -38.26 19.09 -20.21
C SER A 425 -39.69 18.65 -20.50
N GLY A 426 -40.40 18.16 -19.48
CA GLY A 426 -41.82 17.76 -19.60
C GLY A 426 -42.07 16.32 -20.08
N ASN A 427 -41.03 15.55 -20.39
CA ASN A 427 -41.19 14.15 -20.75
C ASN A 427 -40.98 13.25 -19.53
N ASN A 428 -41.76 12.19 -19.43
CA ASN A 428 -41.60 11.15 -18.42
C ASN A 428 -40.79 9.98 -18.98
N TYR A 429 -39.85 9.50 -18.20
CA TYR A 429 -38.95 8.42 -18.58
C TYR A 429 -39.02 7.27 -17.58
N LYS A 430 -39.09 6.05 -18.09
CA LYS A 430 -38.98 4.85 -17.25
C LYS A 430 -37.61 4.80 -16.59
N GLN A 431 -37.56 4.28 -15.35
CA GLN A 431 -36.36 3.95 -14.64
C GLN A 431 -36.32 2.44 -14.37
N LEU A 432 -35.12 1.89 -14.24
CA LEU A 432 -34.95 0.47 -13.96
C LEU A 432 -34.12 0.24 -12.69
N THR A 433 -34.30 -0.93 -12.11
CA THR A 433 -33.47 -1.47 -11.01
C THR A 433 -32.94 -2.83 -11.41
N VAL A 434 -31.66 -3.07 -11.11
CA VAL A 434 -31.03 -4.38 -11.30
C VAL A 434 -31.06 -5.10 -9.96
N LYS A 435 -31.72 -6.25 -9.91
CA LYS A 435 -31.80 -7.08 -8.72
C LYS A 435 -30.49 -7.87 -8.52
N SER A 436 -30.08 -8.04 -7.27
CA SER A 436 -28.93 -8.88 -6.91
C SER A 436 -29.14 -10.35 -7.27
N TRP A 437 -28.09 -11.15 -7.27
CA TRP A 437 -28.09 -12.59 -7.51
C TRP A 437 -28.58 -13.00 -8.91
N GLY A 438 -28.37 -12.13 -9.92
CA GLY A 438 -28.79 -12.42 -11.28
C GLY A 438 -30.32 -12.48 -11.47
N LEU A 439 -31.11 -11.95 -10.53
CA LEU A 439 -32.57 -11.96 -10.58
C LEU A 439 -33.17 -11.00 -11.61
N GLY A 440 -32.32 -10.38 -12.45
CA GLY A 440 -32.71 -9.63 -13.63
C GLY A 440 -32.97 -8.15 -13.39
N VAL A 441 -33.59 -7.53 -14.38
CA VAL A 441 -33.88 -6.10 -14.46
C VAL A 441 -35.38 -5.87 -14.37
N VAL A 442 -35.80 -4.96 -13.51
CA VAL A 442 -37.22 -4.66 -13.29
C VAL A 442 -37.48 -3.18 -13.44
N ASP A 443 -38.70 -2.84 -13.83
CA ASP A 443 -39.22 -1.46 -13.83
C ASP A 443 -39.29 -0.95 -12.39
N ARG A 444 -38.71 0.20 -12.15
CA ARG A 444 -38.75 0.86 -10.84
C ARG A 444 -40.13 1.40 -10.47
N LYS A 445 -41.04 1.50 -11.44
CA LYS A 445 -42.37 2.08 -11.32
C LYS A 445 -42.39 3.55 -10.90
N GLU A 446 -41.26 4.20 -10.85
CA GLU A 446 -41.09 5.63 -10.64
C GLU A 446 -40.71 6.26 -12.00
N GLU A 447 -41.47 7.23 -12.46
CA GLU A 447 -41.14 7.98 -13.66
C GLU A 447 -40.18 9.13 -13.31
N TYR A 448 -39.18 9.32 -14.15
CA TYR A 448 -38.26 10.45 -14.04
C TYR A 448 -38.82 11.60 -14.87
N SER A 449 -39.28 12.68 -14.23
CA SER A 449 -39.69 13.89 -14.94
C SER A 449 -38.46 14.73 -15.32
N GLY A 450 -38.33 15.17 -16.53
CA GLY A 450 -37.19 15.92 -17.07
C GLY A 450 -36.99 17.32 -16.48
N THR A 451 -37.66 17.67 -15.37
CA THR A 451 -37.53 18.97 -14.70
C THR A 451 -36.25 19.17 -13.91
N HIS A 452 -35.49 18.09 -13.58
CA HIS A 452 -34.20 18.15 -12.90
C HIS A 452 -33.04 17.94 -13.88
N ILE A 453 -32.64 18.99 -14.57
CA ILE A 453 -31.63 19.00 -15.66
C ILE A 453 -30.20 18.67 -15.21
N GLU A 454 -29.89 18.68 -13.90
CA GLU A 454 -28.50 18.67 -13.42
C GLU A 454 -27.84 17.29 -13.32
N ARG A 455 -28.55 16.18 -13.48
CA ARG A 455 -27.96 14.84 -13.34
C ARG A 455 -27.79 14.14 -14.67
N ILE A 456 -26.55 13.81 -15.02
CA ILE A 456 -26.25 12.99 -16.21
C ILE A 456 -26.98 11.65 -16.10
N ARG A 457 -27.75 11.33 -17.16
CA ARG A 457 -28.46 10.05 -17.32
C ARG A 457 -28.01 9.38 -18.62
N TYR A 458 -28.20 8.08 -18.65
CA TYR A 458 -27.86 7.26 -19.80
C TYR A 458 -29.05 6.42 -20.18
N ALA A 459 -29.23 6.17 -21.50
CA ALA A 459 -30.31 5.36 -22.03
C ALA A 459 -29.87 3.88 -22.10
N ALA A 460 -30.55 3.01 -21.38
CA ALA A 460 -30.35 1.57 -21.46
C ALA A 460 -31.06 0.99 -22.66
N LYS A 461 -30.35 0.25 -23.53
CA LYS A 461 -30.95 -0.35 -24.75
C LYS A 461 -31.31 -1.80 -24.51
N ASN A 462 -32.38 -2.25 -25.14
CA ASN A 462 -32.79 -3.65 -25.15
C ASN A 462 -31.60 -4.57 -25.53
N GLY A 463 -31.41 -5.65 -24.77
CA GLY A 463 -30.35 -6.63 -25.01
C GLY A 463 -28.98 -6.27 -24.41
N GLN A 464 -28.76 -5.04 -23.95
CA GLN A 464 -27.53 -4.71 -23.23
C GLN A 464 -27.47 -5.42 -21.90
N ILE A 465 -26.27 -5.84 -21.51
CA ILE A 465 -25.98 -6.27 -20.15
C ILE A 465 -25.80 -5.01 -19.28
N ILE A 466 -26.52 -4.99 -18.17
CA ILE A 466 -26.44 -3.89 -17.19
C ILE A 466 -25.92 -4.42 -15.86
N ILE A 467 -24.94 -3.72 -15.28
CA ILE A 467 -24.29 -4.08 -14.01
C ILE A 467 -24.32 -2.86 -13.07
N SER A 468 -24.71 -3.08 -11.82
CA SER A 468 -24.64 -2.05 -10.78
C SER A 468 -23.20 -1.93 -10.25
N SER A 469 -22.57 -0.77 -10.36
CA SER A 469 -21.19 -0.55 -9.87
C SER A 469 -21.04 -0.76 -8.35
N GLN A 470 -22.10 -0.58 -7.59
CA GLN A 470 -22.11 -0.70 -6.12
C GLN A 470 -22.46 -2.10 -5.64
N GLU A 471 -23.38 -2.77 -6.35
CA GLU A 471 -23.93 -4.07 -5.97
C GLU A 471 -23.42 -5.22 -6.87
N ALA A 472 -22.43 -4.95 -7.74
CA ALA A 472 -21.85 -5.96 -8.62
C ALA A 472 -21.36 -7.20 -7.86
N VAL A 473 -20.72 -6.99 -6.69
CA VAL A 473 -20.23 -8.08 -5.82
C VAL A 473 -21.35 -8.92 -5.20
N LYS A 474 -22.59 -8.46 -5.29
CA LYS A 474 -23.80 -9.23 -4.93
C LYS A 474 -24.50 -9.80 -6.15
N GLY A 475 -23.88 -9.77 -7.31
CA GLY A 475 -24.44 -10.28 -8.55
C GLY A 475 -25.60 -9.43 -9.10
N ALA A 476 -25.58 -8.09 -8.88
CA ALA A 476 -26.55 -7.20 -9.49
C ALA A 476 -26.23 -6.97 -10.97
N VAL A 477 -26.57 -7.96 -11.79
CA VAL A 477 -26.38 -8.03 -13.23
C VAL A 477 -27.67 -8.53 -13.91
N GLY A 478 -27.93 -8.07 -15.12
CA GLY A 478 -29.05 -8.54 -15.91
C GLY A 478 -29.01 -8.05 -17.34
N ILE A 479 -29.97 -8.52 -18.16
CA ILE A 479 -30.18 -8.06 -19.53
C ILE A 479 -31.31 -7.05 -19.51
N VAL A 480 -31.16 -5.92 -20.19
CA VAL A 480 -32.21 -4.92 -20.35
C VAL A 480 -33.33 -5.49 -21.22
N PRO A 481 -34.56 -5.66 -20.68
CA PRO A 481 -35.65 -6.25 -21.43
C PRO A 481 -36.27 -5.23 -22.40
N LYS A 482 -37.02 -5.72 -23.38
CA LYS A 482 -37.62 -4.91 -24.46
C LYS A 482 -38.54 -3.81 -23.91
N GLU A 483 -39.27 -4.09 -22.83
CA GLU A 483 -40.22 -3.18 -22.19
C GLU A 483 -39.53 -1.97 -21.50
N LEU A 484 -38.25 -2.10 -21.22
CA LEU A 484 -37.39 -1.07 -20.60
C LEU A 484 -36.37 -0.49 -21.58
N ASN A 485 -36.58 -0.68 -22.87
CA ASN A 485 -35.76 -0.04 -23.89
C ASN A 485 -35.83 1.49 -23.75
N ASN A 486 -34.66 2.15 -23.74
CA ASN A 486 -34.47 3.58 -23.46
C ASN A 486 -34.83 4.03 -22.03
N ALA A 487 -34.96 3.10 -21.06
CA ALA A 487 -35.08 3.49 -19.66
C ALA A 487 -33.82 4.23 -19.19
N LEU A 488 -34.00 5.23 -18.31
CA LEU A 488 -32.92 6.05 -17.84
C LEU A 488 -32.20 5.41 -16.65
N VAL A 489 -30.86 5.40 -16.70
CA VAL A 489 -29.99 4.95 -15.63
C VAL A 489 -29.00 6.03 -15.21
N SER A 490 -28.57 5.99 -13.95
CA SER A 490 -27.53 6.87 -13.42
C SER A 490 -26.13 6.34 -13.75
N ASN A 491 -25.11 7.11 -13.41
CA ASN A 491 -23.69 6.69 -13.52
C ASN A 491 -23.30 5.54 -12.57
N ASN A 492 -24.20 5.08 -11.71
CA ASN A 492 -24.00 3.89 -10.88
C ASN A 492 -24.23 2.57 -11.63
N TYR A 493 -24.68 2.64 -12.88
CA TYR A 493 -24.90 1.48 -13.73
C TYR A 493 -23.98 1.55 -14.95
N TYR A 494 -23.39 0.41 -15.27
CA TYR A 494 -22.61 0.20 -16.48
C TYR A 494 -23.41 -0.60 -17.48
N LEU A 495 -23.34 -0.19 -18.74
CA LEU A 495 -24.05 -0.81 -19.86
C LEU A 495 -23.02 -1.41 -20.81
N PHE A 496 -23.17 -2.68 -21.14
CA PHE A 496 -22.27 -3.41 -22.02
C PHE A 496 -23.05 -4.01 -23.19
N THR A 497 -22.43 -3.98 -24.36
CA THR A 497 -22.91 -4.68 -25.55
C THR A 497 -22.04 -5.92 -25.77
N VAL A 498 -22.68 -7.06 -25.94
CA VAL A 498 -22.02 -8.32 -26.32
C VAL A 498 -21.80 -8.30 -27.82
N ASP A 499 -20.55 -8.49 -28.25
CA ASP A 499 -20.15 -8.43 -29.66
C ASP A 499 -19.48 -9.73 -30.16
N SER A 500 -19.31 -10.72 -29.26
CA SER A 500 -18.76 -12.03 -29.60
C SER A 500 -19.86 -13.04 -29.91
N PRO A 501 -19.74 -13.79 -31.03
CA PRO A 501 -20.68 -14.90 -31.33
C PRO A 501 -20.46 -16.12 -30.44
N ASP A 502 -19.34 -16.19 -29.72
CA ASP A 502 -18.96 -17.35 -28.91
C ASP A 502 -19.64 -17.36 -27.54
N VAL A 503 -20.44 -16.33 -27.21
CA VAL A 503 -21.08 -16.22 -25.91
C VAL A 503 -22.56 -15.87 -25.99
N ASP A 504 -23.35 -16.62 -25.23
CA ASP A 504 -24.77 -16.37 -25.00
C ASP A 504 -24.95 -15.29 -23.91
N PRO A 505 -25.70 -14.19 -24.15
CA PRO A 505 -25.91 -13.14 -23.13
C PRO A 505 -26.52 -13.64 -21.82
N ASP A 506 -27.44 -14.60 -21.88
CA ASP A 506 -28.03 -15.22 -20.69
C ASP A 506 -27.01 -16.02 -19.90
N TYR A 507 -26.08 -16.71 -20.59
CA TYR A 507 -24.96 -17.39 -19.97
C TYR A 507 -24.06 -16.37 -19.23
N LEU A 508 -23.74 -15.25 -19.86
CA LEU A 508 -22.94 -14.20 -19.21
C LEU A 508 -23.57 -13.71 -17.91
N VAL A 509 -24.87 -13.43 -17.90
CA VAL A 509 -25.55 -12.98 -16.67
C VAL A 509 -25.47 -14.02 -15.57
N MET A 510 -25.65 -15.31 -15.91
CA MET A 510 -25.55 -16.39 -14.93
C MET A 510 -24.15 -16.59 -14.38
N VAL A 511 -23.14 -16.55 -15.25
CA VAL A 511 -21.74 -16.67 -14.85
C VAL A 511 -21.31 -15.46 -14.02
N LEU A 512 -21.69 -14.25 -14.40
CA LEU A 512 -21.38 -13.01 -13.67
C LEU A 512 -22.04 -12.95 -12.29
N SER A 513 -23.12 -13.67 -12.07
CA SER A 513 -23.77 -13.81 -10.75
C SER A 513 -23.32 -15.04 -9.96
N SER A 514 -22.42 -15.87 -10.50
CA SER A 514 -21.91 -17.07 -9.84
C SER A 514 -20.88 -16.73 -8.76
N GLU A 515 -20.84 -17.55 -7.70
CA GLU A 515 -19.92 -17.34 -6.57
C GLU A 515 -18.44 -17.17 -6.98
N PRO A 516 -17.86 -18.00 -7.90
CA PRO A 516 -16.47 -17.82 -8.30
C PRO A 516 -16.18 -16.46 -8.94
N VAL A 517 -17.10 -15.93 -9.75
CA VAL A 517 -16.94 -14.61 -10.40
C VAL A 517 -17.18 -13.48 -9.41
N LEU A 518 -18.17 -13.61 -8.51
CA LEU A 518 -18.39 -12.66 -7.43
C LEU A 518 -17.19 -12.57 -6.50
N LYS A 519 -16.52 -13.68 -6.25
CA LYS A 519 -15.27 -13.72 -5.50
C LYS A 519 -14.15 -12.95 -6.22
N GLN A 520 -13.98 -13.11 -7.55
CA GLN A 520 -13.06 -12.26 -8.32
C GLN A 520 -13.40 -10.78 -8.17
N LEU A 521 -14.68 -10.39 -8.32
CA LEU A 521 -15.13 -9.01 -8.14
C LEU A 521 -14.83 -8.45 -6.75
N SER A 522 -14.86 -9.29 -5.71
CA SER A 522 -14.58 -8.84 -4.35
C SER A 522 -13.15 -8.33 -4.15
N PHE A 523 -12.18 -8.82 -4.93
CA PHE A 523 -10.79 -8.36 -4.89
C PHE A 523 -10.59 -6.99 -5.55
N TYR A 524 -11.50 -6.56 -6.41
CA TYR A 524 -11.47 -5.23 -7.05
C TYR A 524 -12.21 -4.15 -6.25
N LYS A 525 -12.95 -4.55 -5.22
CA LYS A 525 -13.79 -3.65 -4.43
C LYS A 525 -12.96 -2.58 -3.73
N ARG A 526 -13.21 -1.29 -4.02
CA ARG A 526 -12.49 -0.15 -3.47
C ARG A 526 -13.41 0.81 -2.74
N GLY A 527 -12.89 1.44 -1.69
CA GLY A 527 -13.60 2.44 -0.88
C GLY A 527 -14.16 1.88 0.43
N ILE A 528 -14.09 2.68 1.50
CA ILE A 528 -14.49 2.27 2.86
C ILE A 528 -16.01 2.39 3.05
N ALA A 529 -16.62 3.51 2.62
CA ALA A 529 -18.02 3.79 2.91
C ALA A 529 -19.00 3.24 1.85
N ARG A 530 -18.63 3.30 0.56
CA ARG A 530 -19.43 2.79 -0.57
C ARG A 530 -18.50 2.21 -1.63
N PRO A 531 -18.03 0.99 -1.43
CA PRO A 531 -17.10 0.37 -2.35
C PRO A 531 -17.75 0.14 -3.71
N ARG A 532 -16.97 0.38 -4.78
CA ARG A 532 -17.41 0.25 -6.18
C ARG A 532 -16.37 -0.56 -6.95
N VAL A 533 -16.84 -1.22 -8.00
CA VAL A 533 -16.00 -1.78 -9.06
C VAL A 533 -16.03 -0.84 -10.26
N THR A 534 -14.93 -0.80 -11.03
CA THR A 534 -14.83 -0.01 -12.26
C THR A 534 -15.26 -0.83 -13.48
N ILE A 535 -15.38 -0.18 -14.64
CA ILE A 535 -15.66 -0.84 -15.93
C ILE A 535 -14.52 -1.79 -16.27
N GLU A 536 -13.30 -1.34 -16.09
CA GLU A 536 -12.08 -2.11 -16.36
C GLU A 536 -11.96 -3.32 -15.43
N ASP A 537 -12.32 -3.19 -14.15
CA ASP A 537 -12.37 -4.32 -13.21
C ASP A 537 -13.33 -5.42 -13.72
N ILE A 538 -14.51 -5.01 -14.23
CA ILE A 538 -15.48 -5.95 -14.82
C ILE A 538 -14.91 -6.59 -16.08
N LEU A 539 -14.36 -5.80 -17.00
CA LEU A 539 -13.81 -6.30 -18.26
C LEU A 539 -12.57 -7.19 -18.07
N SER A 540 -11.88 -7.09 -16.93
CA SER A 540 -10.74 -7.93 -16.55
C SER A 540 -11.14 -9.28 -15.96
N LEU A 541 -12.41 -9.50 -15.64
CA LEU A 541 -12.87 -10.79 -15.10
C LEU A 541 -12.63 -11.93 -16.10
N VAL A 542 -12.22 -13.05 -15.53
CA VAL A 542 -12.00 -14.29 -16.27
C VAL A 542 -13.18 -15.22 -15.99
N ILE A 543 -13.77 -15.76 -17.06
CA ILE A 543 -14.88 -16.70 -16.98
C ILE A 543 -14.59 -17.96 -17.77
N PRO A 544 -15.17 -19.12 -17.40
CA PRO A 544 -15.15 -20.30 -18.26
C PRO A 544 -16.01 -20.04 -19.50
N LEU A 545 -15.57 -20.53 -20.65
CA LEU A 545 -16.27 -20.36 -21.93
C LEU A 545 -16.47 -21.74 -22.59
N PRO A 546 -17.53 -22.48 -22.24
CA PRO A 546 -17.95 -23.68 -22.96
C PRO A 546 -18.37 -23.36 -24.40
N SER A 547 -18.63 -24.39 -25.21
CA SER A 547 -19.28 -24.22 -26.51
C SER A 547 -20.65 -23.54 -26.38
N ILE A 548 -21.09 -22.83 -27.42
CA ILE A 548 -22.38 -22.10 -27.39
C ILE A 548 -23.56 -23.01 -27.12
N GLU A 549 -23.50 -24.27 -27.59
CA GLU A 549 -24.51 -25.32 -27.34
C GLU A 549 -24.57 -25.71 -25.86
N GLU A 550 -23.41 -25.89 -25.23
CA GLU A 550 -23.34 -26.20 -23.79
C GLU A 550 -23.80 -25.01 -22.94
N GLN A 551 -23.42 -23.77 -23.32
CA GLN A 551 -23.91 -22.56 -22.66
C GLN A 551 -25.44 -22.52 -22.64
N LYS A 552 -26.08 -22.71 -23.79
CA LYS A 552 -27.56 -22.74 -23.90
C LYS A 552 -28.19 -23.84 -23.06
N MET A 553 -27.57 -25.01 -23.01
CA MET A 553 -28.06 -26.14 -22.21
C MET A 553 -27.97 -25.83 -20.70
N LEU A 554 -26.82 -25.29 -20.23
CA LEU A 554 -26.63 -24.88 -18.85
C LEU A 554 -27.62 -23.79 -18.44
N VAL A 555 -27.84 -22.79 -19.31
CA VAL A 555 -28.79 -21.70 -19.13
C VAL A 555 -30.22 -22.18 -19.00
N ALA A 556 -30.67 -23.09 -19.88
CA ALA A 556 -32.03 -23.59 -19.88
C ALA A 556 -32.41 -24.25 -18.56
N ASN A 557 -31.49 -25.06 -18.01
CA ASN A 557 -31.68 -25.74 -16.73
C ASN A 557 -31.76 -24.75 -15.55
N LEU A 558 -30.91 -23.75 -15.54
CA LEU A 558 -30.85 -22.79 -14.43
C LEU A 558 -32.01 -21.79 -14.49
N LYS A 559 -32.40 -21.30 -15.69
CA LYS A 559 -33.54 -20.39 -15.90
C LYS A 559 -34.84 -20.97 -15.32
N LYS A 560 -35.07 -22.29 -15.49
CA LYS A 560 -36.24 -22.96 -14.91
C LYS A 560 -36.26 -22.82 -13.38
N LYS A 561 -35.11 -23.04 -12.73
CA LYS A 561 -34.98 -22.92 -11.26
C LYS A 561 -35.08 -21.48 -10.77
N VAL A 562 -34.47 -20.52 -11.48
CA VAL A 562 -34.56 -19.11 -11.15
C VAL A 562 -35.99 -18.60 -11.23
N LYS A 563 -36.75 -19.02 -12.28
CA LYS A 563 -38.16 -18.66 -12.42
C LYS A 563 -39.01 -19.21 -11.26
N GLN A 564 -38.77 -20.45 -10.84
CA GLN A 564 -39.43 -21.02 -9.67
C GLN A 564 -39.10 -20.25 -8.38
N ALA A 565 -37.84 -19.91 -8.16
CA ALA A 565 -37.42 -19.10 -7.01
C ALA A 565 -38.07 -17.72 -6.98
N GLN A 566 -38.18 -17.05 -8.15
CA GLN A 566 -38.87 -15.78 -8.28
C GLN A 566 -40.37 -15.85 -7.94
N MET A 567 -41.04 -16.96 -8.35
CA MET A 567 -42.44 -17.20 -7.99
C MET A 567 -42.63 -17.32 -6.48
N ILE A 568 -41.78 -18.13 -5.82
CA ILE A 568 -41.81 -18.32 -4.37
C ILE A 568 -41.54 -17.00 -3.63
N GLN A 569 -40.58 -16.22 -4.12
CA GLN A 569 -40.24 -14.93 -3.50
C GLN A 569 -41.40 -13.92 -3.64
N ASN A 570 -42.06 -13.86 -4.78
CA ASN A 570 -43.22 -12.99 -4.98
C ASN A 570 -44.40 -13.40 -4.10
N ASP A 571 -44.62 -14.72 -3.91
CA ASP A 571 -45.65 -15.23 -3.01
C ASP A 571 -45.32 -14.87 -1.54
N LEU A 572 -44.07 -15.01 -1.13
CA LEU A 572 -43.60 -14.61 0.21
C LEU A 572 -43.80 -13.11 0.47
N GLU A 573 -43.45 -12.25 -0.51
CA GLU A 573 -43.66 -10.81 -0.41
C GLU A 573 -45.16 -10.46 -0.30
N LYS A 574 -46.02 -11.20 -0.97
CA LYS A 574 -47.48 -11.05 -0.88
C LYS A 574 -47.99 -11.43 0.53
N GLU A 575 -47.57 -12.58 1.03
CA GLU A 575 -47.93 -13.04 2.37
C GLU A 575 -47.41 -12.11 3.46
N GLN A 576 -46.20 -11.58 3.36
CA GLN A 576 -45.65 -10.59 4.28
C GLN A 576 -46.45 -9.29 4.27
N LYS A 577 -46.89 -8.81 3.12
CA LYS A 577 -47.77 -7.64 3.02
C LYS A 577 -49.13 -7.89 3.64
N GLU A 578 -49.68 -9.06 3.42
CA GLU A 578 -50.98 -9.45 4.00
C GLU A 578 -50.87 -9.63 5.53
N PHE A 579 -49.78 -10.20 6.01
CA PHE A 579 -49.47 -10.28 7.44
C PHE A 579 -49.34 -8.89 8.08
N SER A 580 -48.60 -7.97 7.44
CA SER A 580 -48.46 -6.60 7.91
C SER A 580 -49.80 -5.87 7.95
N ARG A 581 -50.64 -6.04 6.90
CA ARG A 581 -52.01 -5.47 6.88
C ARG A 581 -52.87 -5.98 8.01
N LYS A 582 -52.77 -7.27 8.35
CA LYS A 582 -53.54 -7.86 9.44
C LYS A 582 -53.09 -7.37 10.83
N LEU A 583 -51.80 -7.07 10.99
CA LEU A 583 -51.24 -6.62 12.27
C LEU A 583 -51.29 -5.11 12.47
N PHE A 584 -51.10 -4.33 11.43
CA PHE A 584 -50.89 -2.87 11.56
C PHE A 584 -51.99 -2.03 10.89
N GLY A 585 -52.94 -2.66 10.18
CA GLY A 585 -54.09 -1.96 9.62
C GLY A 585 -53.80 -1.07 8.40
N GLU A 586 -52.65 -1.31 7.71
CA GLU A 586 -52.26 -0.62 6.44
C GLU A 586 -52.71 -1.38 5.20
#